data_51c844bba2572a3d5482347eb9fd6b68
#
_entry.id   51c844bba2572a3d5482347eb9fd6b68
#
_cell.length_a   1.000
_cell.length_b   1.000
_cell.length_c   1.000
_cell.angle_alpha   90.00
_cell.angle_beta   90.00
_cell.angle_gamma   90.00
#
_symmetry.space_group_name_H-M   'P 1'
#
loop_
_entity.id
_entity.type
_entity.pdbx_description
1 polymer ?
#
loop_
_entity_poly.entity_id
_entity_poly.type
_entity_poly.pdbx_seq_one_letter_code
_entity_poly.pdbx_strand_id
1 'polypeptide(L)'
;MKNIFILLVFPLLLVGCSQKDTFESFFHKKMMEMNFGEENFSYKLVHKDFEVIHENDAIAVFKENSNQGEKIYIAYFEEVNHQWQWIQTRGSQWNSPVRWSSMNQPPYIYSGAINDNSITEVYAGDEQAEIITIEDDKKFWYAISPIKDTEVMIVKDDGSKEKVEEIKFEE
;
A
#
# COMPACT_ATOMS: atom_id res chain seq x y z
N MET A 1 75.07 9.49 4.31
CA MET A 1 73.97 8.91 5.03
C MET A 1 72.68 9.45 4.40
N LYS A 2 71.90 8.62 3.63
CA LYS A 2 70.69 9.03 2.91
C LYS A 2 69.51 8.51 3.69
N ASN A 3 68.75 9.42 4.33
CA ASN A 3 67.51 9.07 5.05
C ASN A 3 66.41 8.90 4.00
N ILE A 4 65.93 7.64 3.83
CA ILE A 4 64.75 7.30 3.03
C ILE A 4 63.55 7.46 3.94
N PHE A 5 62.73 8.50 3.71
CA PHE A 5 61.44 8.71 4.37
C PHE A 5 60.40 7.87 3.61
N ILE A 6 60.07 6.71 4.17
CA ILE A 6 58.99 5.87 3.62
C ILE A 6 57.66 6.48 4.08
N LEU A 7 56.99 7.16 3.16
CA LEU A 7 55.62 7.70 3.35
C LEU A 7 54.64 6.54 3.21
N LEU A 8 54.18 6.02 4.35
CA LEU A 8 53.17 4.96 4.43
C LEU A 8 51.83 5.57 4.10
N VAL A 9 51.40 5.51 2.83
CA VAL A 9 50.05 5.88 2.40
C VAL A 9 49.09 4.78 2.83
N PHE A 10 48.34 5.04 3.89
CA PHE A 10 47.27 4.18 4.39
C PHE A 10 46.05 4.40 3.49
N PRO A 11 45.60 3.42 2.67
CA PRO A 11 44.35 3.56 1.93
C PRO A 11 43.21 3.48 2.94
N LEU A 12 42.56 4.62 3.22
CA LEU A 12 41.27 4.69 3.88
C LEU A 12 40.25 3.99 2.98
N LEU A 13 40.02 2.71 3.24
CA LEU A 13 38.87 1.97 2.73
C LEU A 13 37.62 2.60 3.36
N LEU A 14 37.05 3.57 2.66
CA LEU A 14 35.67 4.03 2.91
C LEU A 14 34.76 2.86 2.53
N VAL A 15 34.56 1.93 3.46
CA VAL A 15 33.46 0.99 3.41
C VAL A 15 32.21 1.83 3.63
N GLY A 16 31.68 2.41 2.57
CA GLY A 16 30.35 2.96 2.58
C GLY A 16 29.37 1.82 2.82
N CYS A 17 28.99 1.61 4.08
CA CYS A 17 27.77 0.87 4.37
C CYS A 17 26.63 1.63 3.69
N SER A 18 26.22 1.20 2.50
CA SER A 18 24.92 1.57 1.98
C SER A 18 23.92 0.86 2.90
N GLN A 19 23.44 1.57 3.90
CA GLN A 19 22.38 1.09 4.76
C GLN A 19 21.18 0.85 3.84
N LYS A 20 20.80 -0.42 3.66
CA LYS A 20 19.61 -0.77 2.88
C LYS A 20 18.44 -0.06 3.56
N ASP A 21 17.79 0.86 2.85
CA ASP A 21 16.61 1.52 3.37
C ASP A 21 15.54 0.46 3.65
N THR A 22 15.01 0.46 4.86
CA THR A 22 13.86 -0.40 5.16
C THR A 22 12.66 0.08 4.36
N PHE A 23 11.70 -0.81 4.13
CA PHE A 23 10.45 -0.46 3.47
C PHE A 23 9.77 0.74 4.14
N GLU A 24 9.72 0.75 5.47
CA GLU A 24 9.11 1.86 6.24
C GLU A 24 9.85 3.18 6.02
N SER A 25 11.18 3.16 6.01
CA SER A 25 11.98 4.36 5.75
C SER A 25 11.70 4.91 4.36
N PHE A 26 11.65 4.04 3.35
CA PHE A 26 11.29 4.39 1.99
C PHE A 26 9.85 4.96 1.92
N PHE A 27 8.87 4.25 2.51
CA PHE A 27 7.48 4.67 2.53
C PHE A 27 7.32 6.07 3.15
N HIS A 28 7.87 6.28 4.34
CA HIS A 28 7.81 7.58 5.02
C HIS A 28 8.46 8.70 4.20
N LYS A 29 9.63 8.44 3.62
CA LYS A 29 10.29 9.40 2.75
C LYS A 29 9.42 9.79 1.56
N LYS A 30 8.79 8.80 0.90
CA LYS A 30 7.89 9.05 -0.22
C LYS A 30 6.64 9.83 0.17
N MET A 31 6.01 9.52 1.29
CA MET A 31 4.87 10.27 1.81
C MET A 31 5.22 11.74 2.06
N MET A 32 6.38 12.00 2.63
CA MET A 32 6.86 13.39 2.86
C MET A 32 7.20 14.11 1.55
N GLU A 33 7.78 13.41 0.56
CA GLU A 33 8.10 14.00 -0.75
C GLU A 33 6.83 14.37 -1.53
N MET A 34 5.82 13.49 -1.58
CA MET A 34 4.58 13.70 -2.34
C MET A 34 3.70 14.81 -1.76
N ASN A 35 3.76 15.03 -0.45
CA ASN A 35 2.91 15.98 0.24
C ASN A 35 3.70 17.18 0.79
N PHE A 36 4.86 17.46 0.17
CA PHE A 36 5.70 18.58 0.59
C PHE A 36 4.99 19.92 0.45
N GLY A 37 4.85 20.64 1.56
CA GLY A 37 4.22 21.96 1.59
C GLY A 37 2.70 21.96 1.79
N GLU A 38 2.07 20.79 1.94
CA GLU A 38 0.66 20.72 2.33
C GLU A 38 0.47 21.03 3.82
N GLU A 39 -0.29 22.06 4.11
CA GLU A 39 -0.69 22.39 5.48
C GLU A 39 -1.72 21.37 6.00
N ASN A 40 -1.59 20.95 7.26
CA ASN A 40 -2.48 20.00 7.92
C ASN A 40 -2.50 18.58 7.32
N PHE A 41 -1.47 18.22 6.57
CA PHE A 41 -1.30 16.85 6.09
C PHE A 41 -0.75 15.96 7.20
N SER A 42 -1.37 14.81 7.41
CA SER A 42 -0.85 13.73 8.23
C SER A 42 -1.21 12.37 7.64
N TYR A 43 -0.41 11.37 7.90
CA TYR A 43 -0.64 10.01 7.45
C TYR A 43 -0.27 8.99 8.52
N LYS A 44 -0.83 7.79 8.38
CA LYS A 44 -0.53 6.65 9.25
C LYS A 44 -0.51 5.38 8.41
N LEU A 45 0.63 4.69 8.39
CA LEU A 45 0.71 3.32 7.89
C LEU A 45 -0.08 2.41 8.83
N VAL A 46 -1.08 1.70 8.29
CA VAL A 46 -2.00 0.89 9.07
C VAL A 46 -1.68 -0.58 8.97
N HIS A 47 -1.39 -1.04 7.75
CA HIS A 47 -1.06 -2.42 7.46
C HIS A 47 -0.01 -2.47 6.36
N LYS A 48 0.81 -3.50 6.37
CA LYS A 48 1.73 -3.84 5.29
C LYS A 48 1.85 -5.36 5.21
N ASP A 49 1.98 -5.85 4.01
CA ASP A 49 2.24 -7.24 3.73
C ASP A 49 3.33 -7.33 2.65
N PHE A 50 4.15 -8.38 2.73
CA PHE A 50 5.28 -8.61 1.84
C PHE A 50 5.08 -9.92 1.10
N GLU A 51 5.75 -10.05 -0.06
CA GLU A 51 5.70 -11.29 -0.87
C GLU A 51 4.26 -11.67 -1.24
N VAL A 52 3.45 -10.65 -1.54
CA VAL A 52 2.02 -10.85 -1.83
C VAL A 52 1.77 -11.50 -3.19
N ILE A 53 2.68 -11.31 -4.14
CA ILE A 53 2.64 -11.89 -5.49
C ILE A 53 3.99 -12.48 -5.85
N HIS A 54 5.08 -11.77 -5.49
CA HIS A 54 6.46 -12.13 -5.78
C HIS A 54 7.33 -11.93 -4.53
N GLU A 55 8.50 -12.57 -4.49
CA GLU A 55 9.44 -12.48 -3.35
C GLU A 55 9.93 -11.05 -3.03
N ASN A 56 9.77 -10.11 -3.95
CA ASN A 56 10.31 -8.75 -3.86
C ASN A 56 9.21 -7.71 -4.02
N ASP A 57 8.02 -7.97 -3.52
CA ASP A 57 6.94 -6.99 -3.54
C ASP A 57 6.33 -6.75 -2.16
N ALA A 58 5.52 -5.72 -2.09
CA ALA A 58 4.77 -5.38 -0.89
C ALA A 58 3.51 -4.60 -1.21
N ILE A 59 2.54 -4.67 -0.31
CA ILE A 59 1.46 -3.72 -0.23
C ILE A 59 1.56 -2.92 1.06
N ALA A 60 1.00 -1.71 1.03
CA ALA A 60 0.79 -0.90 2.22
C ALA A 60 -0.62 -0.32 2.21
N VAL A 61 -1.33 -0.44 3.34
CA VAL A 61 -2.58 0.25 3.59
C VAL A 61 -2.29 1.41 4.54
N PHE A 62 -2.70 2.61 4.18
CA PHE A 62 -2.42 3.81 4.97
C PHE A 62 -3.58 4.80 4.91
N LYS A 63 -3.72 5.57 5.99
CA LYS A 63 -4.67 6.67 6.09
C LYS A 63 -3.98 7.98 5.82
N GLU A 64 -4.68 8.88 5.19
CA GLU A 64 -4.32 10.29 5.06
C GLU A 64 -5.40 11.17 5.66
N ASN A 65 -4.97 12.20 6.37
CA ASN A 65 -5.80 13.32 6.78
C ASN A 65 -5.29 14.58 6.08
N SER A 66 -6.20 15.28 5.43
CA SER A 66 -5.94 16.56 4.77
C SER A 66 -7.15 17.47 4.95
N ASN A 67 -7.10 18.66 4.35
CA ASN A 67 -8.23 19.58 4.30
C ASN A 67 -9.47 18.98 3.60
N GLN A 68 -9.31 17.89 2.86
CA GLN A 68 -10.40 17.16 2.20
C GLN A 68 -11.01 16.04 3.07
N GLY A 69 -10.53 15.88 4.31
CA GLY A 69 -10.96 14.85 5.23
C GLY A 69 -10.04 13.61 5.23
N GLU A 70 -10.50 12.58 5.97
CA GLU A 70 -9.79 11.31 6.08
C GLU A 70 -10.10 10.41 4.88
N LYS A 71 -9.04 9.88 4.27
CA LYS A 71 -9.09 8.88 3.19
C LYS A 71 -8.23 7.69 3.57
N ILE A 72 -8.53 6.53 2.99
CA ILE A 72 -7.73 5.32 3.12
C ILE A 72 -7.24 4.88 1.74
N TYR A 73 -6.01 4.41 1.69
CA TYR A 73 -5.35 4.02 0.46
C TYR A 73 -4.70 2.65 0.60
N ILE A 74 -4.58 1.96 -0.52
CA ILE A 74 -3.68 0.82 -0.70
C ILE A 74 -2.71 1.15 -1.81
N ALA A 75 -1.43 0.87 -1.59
CA ALA A 75 -0.38 1.02 -2.59
C ALA A 75 0.39 -0.29 -2.77
N TYR A 76 0.81 -0.53 -3.99
CA TYR A 76 1.65 -1.66 -4.39
C TYR A 76 3.06 -1.19 -4.69
N PHE A 77 4.04 -1.97 -4.25
CA PHE A 77 5.47 -1.69 -4.33
C PHE A 77 6.22 -2.90 -4.85
N GLU A 78 7.33 -2.64 -5.53
CA GLU A 78 8.30 -3.65 -5.96
C GLU A 78 9.71 -3.26 -5.52
N GLU A 79 10.51 -4.22 -5.10
CA GLU A 79 11.94 -4.03 -4.85
C GLU A 79 12.75 -4.42 -6.10
N VAL A 80 13.30 -3.43 -6.80
CA VAL A 80 14.13 -3.62 -8.00
C VAL A 80 15.57 -3.20 -7.68
N ASN A 81 16.55 -4.10 -7.88
CA ASN A 81 17.96 -3.85 -7.56
C ASN A 81 18.18 -3.38 -6.11
N HIS A 82 17.46 -3.99 -5.16
CA HIS A 82 17.48 -3.63 -3.73
C HIS A 82 16.98 -2.21 -3.40
N GLN A 83 16.15 -1.64 -4.27
CA GLN A 83 15.49 -0.36 -4.06
C GLN A 83 13.99 -0.49 -4.25
N TRP A 84 13.23 -0.05 -3.25
CA TRP A 84 11.77 -0.01 -3.33
C TRP A 84 11.30 1.01 -4.35
N GLN A 85 10.27 0.65 -5.10
CA GLN A 85 9.58 1.49 -6.07
C GLN A 85 8.09 1.50 -5.74
N TRP A 86 7.49 2.67 -5.77
CA TRP A 86 6.04 2.85 -5.62
C TRP A 86 5.40 2.71 -7.01
N ILE A 87 4.60 1.66 -7.20
CA ILE A 87 4.09 1.29 -8.52
C ILE A 87 2.69 1.86 -8.76
N GLN A 88 1.75 1.57 -7.87
CA GLN A 88 0.35 1.95 -8.03
C GLN A 88 -0.28 2.29 -6.68
N THR A 89 -1.36 3.09 -6.72
CA THR A 89 -2.16 3.43 -5.54
C THR A 89 -3.63 3.51 -5.89
N ARG A 90 -4.48 3.08 -4.96
CA ARG A 90 -5.92 3.31 -5.00
C ARG A 90 -6.41 3.78 -3.65
N GLY A 91 -7.38 4.72 -3.69
CA GLY A 91 -7.99 5.30 -2.50
C GLY A 91 -9.46 4.95 -2.37
N SER A 92 -9.96 5.02 -1.14
CA SER A 92 -11.36 4.86 -0.78
C SER A 92 -11.76 5.90 0.27
N GLN A 93 -13.04 6.22 0.34
CA GLN A 93 -13.61 7.11 1.35
C GLN A 93 -14.52 6.32 2.27
N TRP A 94 -14.49 6.62 3.57
CA TRP A 94 -15.27 5.93 4.58
C TRP A 94 -16.80 6.16 4.51
N ASN A 95 -17.20 7.31 4.01
CA ASN A 95 -18.59 7.74 3.94
C ASN A 95 -19.32 7.31 2.65
N SER A 96 -18.66 6.55 1.80
CA SER A 96 -19.30 5.92 0.65
C SER A 96 -19.94 4.59 1.06
N PRO A 97 -21.10 4.21 0.48
CA PRO A 97 -21.56 2.85 0.57
C PRO A 97 -20.45 1.91 0.11
N VAL A 98 -20.52 0.64 0.53
CA VAL A 98 -19.48 -0.35 0.15
C VAL A 98 -19.28 -0.32 -1.36
N ARG A 99 -18.12 0.13 -1.75
CA ARG A 99 -17.72 0.23 -3.15
C ARG A 99 -16.27 -0.21 -3.26
N TRP A 100 -15.87 -0.56 -4.45
CA TRP A 100 -14.52 -1.02 -4.71
C TRP A 100 -13.84 -0.22 -5.83
N SER A 101 -12.54 -0.27 -5.83
CA SER A 101 -11.70 0.17 -6.95
C SER A 101 -10.61 -0.87 -7.19
N SER A 102 -10.09 -0.93 -8.42
CA SER A 102 -8.97 -1.81 -8.75
C SER A 102 -7.78 -1.04 -9.31
N MET A 103 -6.60 -1.64 -9.19
CA MET A 103 -5.42 -1.17 -9.90
C MET A 103 -5.54 -1.47 -11.38
N ASN A 104 -5.14 -0.52 -12.23
CA ASN A 104 -5.37 -0.60 -13.69
C ASN A 104 -4.42 -1.54 -14.43
N GLN A 105 -3.31 -1.90 -13.78
CA GLN A 105 -2.27 -2.77 -14.33
C GLN A 105 -2.03 -3.94 -13.38
N PRO A 106 -1.56 -5.08 -13.89
CA PRO A 106 -1.17 -6.18 -13.02
C PRO A 106 -0.11 -5.73 -11.99
N PRO A 107 -0.19 -6.24 -10.78
CA PRO A 107 -1.26 -7.10 -10.26
C PRO A 107 -2.57 -6.33 -10.10
N TYR A 108 -3.70 -6.95 -10.44
CA TYR A 108 -5.01 -6.32 -10.24
C TYR A 108 -5.42 -6.44 -8.77
N ILE A 109 -5.14 -5.43 -7.99
CA ILE A 109 -5.51 -5.37 -6.58
C ILE A 109 -6.83 -4.63 -6.47
N TYR A 110 -7.86 -5.36 -6.04
CA TYR A 110 -9.19 -4.86 -5.73
C TYR A 110 -9.22 -4.45 -4.27
N SER A 111 -9.84 -3.34 -3.96
CA SER A 111 -9.88 -2.87 -2.58
C SER A 111 -11.07 -1.96 -2.30
N GLY A 112 -11.45 -1.86 -1.03
CA GLY A 112 -12.52 -0.98 -0.61
C GLY A 112 -12.60 -0.82 0.91
N ALA A 113 -13.34 0.20 1.34
CA ALA A 113 -13.66 0.41 2.74
C ALA A 113 -14.97 -0.33 3.10
N ILE A 114 -15.03 -0.86 4.31
CA ILE A 114 -16.24 -1.47 4.88
C ILE A 114 -16.62 -0.66 6.13
N ASN A 115 -17.83 -0.16 6.14
CA ASN A 115 -18.46 0.49 7.29
C ASN A 115 -19.77 -0.21 7.72
N ASP A 116 -20.05 -1.38 7.15
CA ASP A 116 -21.19 -2.26 7.49
C ASP A 116 -20.66 -3.52 8.20
N ASN A 117 -20.94 -3.63 9.49
CA ASN A 117 -20.45 -4.75 10.31
C ASN A 117 -21.10 -6.08 9.96
N SER A 118 -22.21 -6.10 9.23
CA SER A 118 -22.84 -7.34 8.74
C SER A 118 -22.00 -8.04 7.67
N ILE A 119 -21.06 -7.34 7.01
CA ILE A 119 -20.19 -7.93 5.99
C ILE A 119 -19.11 -8.78 6.65
N THR A 120 -19.13 -10.07 6.31
CA THR A 120 -18.22 -11.09 6.85
C THR A 120 -17.16 -11.53 5.85
N GLU A 121 -17.49 -11.50 4.55
CA GLU A 121 -16.55 -11.89 3.49
C GLU A 121 -16.70 -10.98 2.27
N VAL A 122 -15.62 -10.84 1.51
CA VAL A 122 -15.60 -10.14 0.22
C VAL A 122 -14.85 -11.02 -0.78
N TYR A 123 -15.31 -11.05 -2.02
CA TYR A 123 -14.69 -11.80 -3.11
C TYR A 123 -14.50 -10.90 -4.32
N ALA A 124 -13.36 -11.02 -4.98
CA ALA A 124 -13.11 -10.47 -6.32
C ALA A 124 -12.98 -11.65 -7.31
N GLY A 125 -14.05 -11.96 -8.01
CA GLY A 125 -14.18 -13.21 -8.74
C GLY A 125 -14.14 -14.41 -7.80
N ASP A 126 -13.19 -15.31 -8.00
CA ASP A 126 -12.97 -16.48 -7.14
C ASP A 126 -12.00 -16.21 -5.96
N GLU A 127 -11.39 -15.03 -5.91
CA GLU A 127 -10.39 -14.69 -4.90
C GLU A 127 -11.05 -14.08 -3.66
N GLN A 128 -10.85 -14.72 -2.52
CA GLN A 128 -11.32 -14.20 -1.23
C GLN A 128 -10.42 -13.06 -0.77
N ALA A 129 -11.03 -11.95 -0.37
CA ALA A 129 -10.33 -10.79 0.13
C ALA A 129 -9.83 -10.97 1.56
N GLU A 130 -8.69 -10.36 1.86
CA GLU A 130 -8.27 -10.09 3.22
C GLU A 130 -9.02 -8.87 3.76
N ILE A 131 -9.55 -8.99 4.99
CA ILE A 131 -10.25 -7.91 5.69
C ILE A 131 -9.44 -7.46 6.88
N ILE A 132 -9.02 -6.20 6.85
CA ILE A 132 -8.20 -5.56 7.87
C ILE A 132 -9.08 -4.66 8.74
N THR A 133 -9.02 -4.83 10.06
CA THR A 133 -9.63 -3.89 11.00
C THR A 133 -8.73 -2.68 11.16
N ILE A 134 -9.23 -1.50 10.88
CA ILE A 134 -8.48 -0.24 10.91
C ILE A 134 -8.64 0.46 12.26
N GLU A 135 -9.88 0.75 12.65
CA GLU A 135 -10.27 1.39 13.91
C GLU A 135 -11.72 1.01 14.20
N ASP A 136 -12.04 0.66 15.43
CA ASP A 136 -13.40 0.35 15.90
C ASP A 136 -14.22 -0.45 14.87
N ASP A 137 -15.20 0.22 14.22
CA ASP A 137 -16.08 -0.39 13.22
C ASP A 137 -15.60 -0.20 11.77
N LYS A 138 -14.45 0.45 11.55
CA LYS A 138 -13.91 0.66 10.22
C LYS A 138 -13.01 -0.50 9.79
N LYS A 139 -13.33 -1.11 8.67
CA LYS A 139 -12.56 -2.18 8.04
C LYS A 139 -12.17 -1.77 6.62
N PHE A 140 -11.08 -2.31 6.15
CA PHE A 140 -10.62 -2.19 4.78
C PHE A 140 -10.35 -3.59 4.25
N TRP A 141 -10.66 -3.83 2.99
CA TRP A 141 -10.41 -5.12 2.37
C TRP A 141 -9.59 -4.97 1.09
N TYR A 142 -8.82 -5.98 0.76
CA TYR A 142 -8.20 -6.11 -0.54
C TYR A 142 -8.20 -7.57 -1.00
N ALA A 143 -8.23 -7.77 -2.32
CA ALA A 143 -8.06 -9.05 -2.98
C ALA A 143 -7.15 -8.88 -4.18
N ILE A 144 -6.33 -9.89 -4.47
CA ILE A 144 -5.43 -9.90 -5.63
C ILE A 144 -5.99 -10.89 -6.63
N SER A 145 -6.38 -10.38 -7.80
CA SER A 145 -6.93 -11.22 -8.85
C SER A 145 -6.01 -11.23 -10.09
N PRO A 146 -5.83 -12.38 -10.74
CA PRO A 146 -5.14 -12.45 -12.02
C PRO A 146 -5.99 -11.88 -13.17
N ILE A 147 -7.28 -11.64 -12.94
CA ILE A 147 -8.25 -11.22 -13.95
C ILE A 147 -8.64 -9.76 -13.71
N LYS A 148 -8.53 -8.96 -14.77
CA LYS A 148 -9.03 -7.59 -14.79
C LYS A 148 -10.57 -7.59 -14.93
N ASP A 149 -11.20 -6.56 -14.35
CA ASP A 149 -12.65 -6.31 -14.45
C ASP A 149 -13.52 -7.48 -13.94
N THR A 150 -13.03 -8.14 -12.87
CA THR A 150 -13.80 -9.21 -12.21
C THR A 150 -14.93 -8.63 -11.34
N GLU A 151 -15.98 -9.42 -11.12
CA GLU A 151 -17.08 -9.04 -10.29
C GLU A 151 -16.70 -9.06 -8.79
N VAL A 152 -17.15 -8.07 -8.04
CA VAL A 152 -16.96 -8.05 -6.59
C VAL A 152 -18.26 -8.37 -5.87
N MET A 153 -18.19 -9.36 -4.97
CA MET A 153 -19.31 -9.85 -4.17
C MET A 153 -19.00 -9.71 -2.68
N ILE A 154 -19.99 -9.33 -1.91
CA ILE A 154 -19.93 -9.38 -0.43
C ILE A 154 -20.84 -10.48 0.08
N VAL A 155 -20.48 -11.04 1.23
CA VAL A 155 -21.31 -11.98 2.01
C VAL A 155 -21.58 -11.34 3.35
N LYS A 156 -22.85 -11.37 3.77
CA LYS A 156 -23.28 -10.85 5.06
C LYS A 156 -23.42 -11.97 6.09
N ASP A 157 -23.56 -11.62 7.35
CA ASP A 157 -23.69 -12.53 8.49
C ASP A 157 -24.94 -13.42 8.42
N ASP A 158 -25.98 -13.00 7.70
CA ASP A 158 -27.16 -13.79 7.41
C ASP A 158 -26.98 -14.77 6.23
N GLY A 159 -25.80 -14.78 5.61
CA GLY A 159 -25.46 -15.61 4.46
C GLY A 159 -25.92 -15.04 3.12
N SER A 160 -26.54 -13.87 3.10
CA SER A 160 -26.92 -13.21 1.85
C SER A 160 -25.67 -12.75 1.07
N LYS A 161 -25.78 -12.79 -0.27
CA LYS A 161 -24.72 -12.34 -1.18
C LYS A 161 -25.20 -11.17 -2.01
N GLU A 162 -24.36 -10.17 -2.15
CA GLU A 162 -24.69 -8.96 -2.87
C GLU A 162 -23.50 -8.53 -3.76
N LYS A 163 -23.80 -8.12 -4.98
CA LYS A 163 -22.81 -7.52 -5.88
C LYS A 163 -22.54 -6.08 -5.48
N VAL A 164 -21.27 -5.71 -5.44
CA VAL A 164 -20.82 -4.36 -5.10
C VAL A 164 -20.44 -3.59 -6.36
N GLU A 165 -20.85 -2.33 -6.44
CA GLU A 165 -20.53 -1.47 -7.56
C GLU A 165 -19.13 -0.88 -7.44
N GLU A 166 -18.46 -0.73 -8.59
CA GLU A 166 -17.20 -0.04 -8.70
C GLU A 166 -17.34 1.47 -8.44
N ILE A 167 -16.34 2.06 -7.79
CA ILE A 167 -16.19 3.52 -7.73
C ILE A 167 -15.72 3.99 -9.11
N LYS A 168 -16.58 4.68 -9.82
CA LYS A 168 -16.19 5.37 -11.07
C LYS A 168 -15.63 6.74 -10.69
N PHE A 169 -14.34 6.94 -10.94
CA PHE A 169 -13.74 8.27 -10.89
C PHE A 169 -14.12 8.96 -12.20
N GLU A 170 -14.79 10.11 -12.12
CA GLU A 170 -14.96 10.97 -13.28
C GLU A 170 -13.56 11.51 -13.66
N GLU A 171 -13.15 11.28 -14.90
CA GLU A 171 -11.90 11.78 -15.48
C GLU A 171 -11.95 13.30 -15.74
#